data_5d421834d360e84348703d4439ad7e01
#
_entry.id   5d421834d360e84348703d4439ad7e01
#
_cell.length_a   1.000
_cell.length_b   1.000
_cell.length_c   1.000
_cell.angle_alpha   90.00
_cell.angle_beta   90.00
_cell.angle_gamma   90.00
#
_symmetry.space_group_name_H-M   'P 1'
#
loop_
_entity.id
_entity.type
_entity.pdbx_description
1 polymer ?
#
loop_
_entity_poly.entity_id
_entity_poly.type
_entity_poly.pdbx_seq_one_letter_code
_entity_poly.pdbx_strand_id
1 'polypeptide(L)'
;MESPAPRADLYDPAALAALGHIEVAARWIVDGFLSGLHRSPRKGFSVEFAEFRPYQPGDDLRYVDWKIAARADRWVVKQYEEETNLRATLILDVSRSMDWRGAPADVRLTKQSYAEQLVAALALLLLRQRDAVGLIRFDDAVRTSIPPRARTTQWRRLAAALTERSGGRASDLAAALGQAARLVTRRGMVVLVSDLLVDVDAAIPALRGLRAAGHDVTVLHVMDPAEHRFSLPGEAQYEDSETALAVPAAGADVRAAYDRTVATVIAEWRDAL
;
A
#
# COMPACT_ATOMS: atom_id res chain seq x y z
N MET A 1 0.45 32.53 12.53
CA MET A 1 1.44 32.58 11.41
C MET A 1 2.23 31.27 11.54
N GLU A 2 1.68 30.22 10.92
CA GLU A 2 2.27 28.87 10.96
C GLU A 2 3.51 28.85 10.05
N SER A 3 4.62 28.44 10.60
CA SER A 3 5.88 28.24 9.87
C SER A 3 5.67 27.06 8.89
N PRO A 4 6.01 27.21 7.59
CA PRO A 4 5.89 26.08 6.66
C PRO A 4 6.83 24.96 7.11
N ALA A 5 6.31 23.73 7.09
CA ALA A 5 7.09 22.53 7.36
C ALA A 5 8.39 22.52 6.53
N PRO A 6 9.53 22.09 7.11
CA PRO A 6 10.79 22.09 6.40
C PRO A 6 10.66 21.22 5.15
N ARG A 7 10.92 21.81 3.99
CA ARG A 7 11.09 21.04 2.75
C ARG A 7 12.27 20.10 2.96
N ALA A 8 12.02 18.80 2.80
CA ALA A 8 13.11 17.83 2.78
C ALA A 8 14.17 18.33 1.78
N ASP A 9 15.37 18.57 2.30
CA ASP A 9 16.45 19.07 1.47
C ASP A 9 16.90 17.92 0.56
N LEU A 10 16.49 17.97 -0.70
CA LEU A 10 16.80 16.96 -1.73
C LEU A 10 18.31 16.84 -1.99
N TYR A 11 19.12 17.68 -1.37
CA TYR A 11 20.59 17.66 -1.45
C TYR A 11 21.25 17.07 -0.21
N ASP A 12 20.47 16.62 0.80
CA ASP A 12 21.03 15.89 1.94
C ASP A 12 21.56 14.52 1.46
N PRO A 13 22.86 14.23 1.63
CA PRO A 13 23.44 12.94 1.21
C PRO A 13 22.78 11.73 1.88
N ALA A 14 22.30 11.86 3.12
CA ALA A 14 21.60 10.79 3.83
C ALA A 14 20.21 10.55 3.22
N ALA A 15 19.48 11.61 2.86
CA ALA A 15 18.19 11.51 2.17
C ALA A 15 18.35 10.92 0.76
N LEU A 16 19.41 11.29 0.03
CA LEU A 16 19.72 10.71 -1.28
C LEU A 16 20.09 9.23 -1.20
N ALA A 17 20.86 8.83 -0.18
CA ALA A 17 21.19 7.42 0.05
C ALA A 17 19.94 6.61 0.40
N ALA A 18 19.06 7.11 1.27
CA ALA A 18 17.82 6.47 1.63
C ALA A 18 16.85 6.34 0.43
N LEU A 19 16.75 7.39 -0.41
CA LEU A 19 15.99 7.34 -1.68
C LEU A 19 16.51 6.26 -2.62
N GLY A 20 17.83 6.18 -2.79
CA GLY A 20 18.45 5.15 -3.62
C GLY A 20 18.14 3.74 -3.10
N HIS A 21 18.17 3.55 -1.79
CA HIS A 21 17.90 2.26 -1.16
C HIS A 21 16.45 1.81 -1.37
N ILE A 22 15.47 2.70 -1.16
CA ILE A 22 14.06 2.36 -1.33
C ILE A 22 13.70 2.14 -2.81
N GLU A 23 14.31 2.90 -3.72
CA GLU A 23 14.08 2.73 -5.16
C GLU A 23 14.63 1.38 -5.65
N VAL A 24 15.83 0.99 -5.22
CA VAL A 24 16.43 -0.30 -5.56
C VAL A 24 15.59 -1.45 -5.00
N ALA A 25 15.17 -1.36 -3.73
CA ALA A 25 14.33 -2.36 -3.09
C ALA A 25 12.98 -2.48 -3.82
N ALA A 26 12.32 -1.36 -4.14
CA ALA A 26 11.06 -1.35 -4.85
C ALA A 26 11.19 -1.96 -6.26
N ARG A 27 12.23 -1.60 -7.01
CA ARG A 27 12.49 -2.19 -8.33
C ARG A 27 12.72 -3.69 -8.25
N TRP A 28 13.51 -4.15 -7.29
CA TRP A 28 13.81 -5.57 -7.12
C TRP A 28 12.56 -6.39 -6.80
N ILE A 29 11.70 -5.88 -5.89
CA ILE A 29 10.42 -6.51 -5.54
C ILE A 29 9.50 -6.57 -6.78
N VAL A 30 9.35 -5.47 -7.51
CA VAL A 30 8.49 -5.40 -8.70
C VAL A 30 9.00 -6.32 -9.79
N ASP A 31 10.31 -6.32 -10.08
CA ASP A 31 10.88 -7.15 -11.13
C ASP A 31 10.80 -8.63 -10.77
N GLY A 32 10.98 -9.00 -9.50
CA GLY A 32 10.74 -10.36 -8.99
C GLY A 32 9.28 -10.79 -9.13
N PHE A 33 8.34 -9.91 -8.79
CA PHE A 33 6.91 -10.17 -8.91
C PHE A 33 6.48 -10.33 -10.37
N LEU A 34 6.91 -9.42 -11.26
CA LEU A 34 6.60 -9.49 -12.69
C LEU A 34 7.21 -10.71 -13.37
N SER A 35 8.38 -11.15 -12.93
CA SER A 35 9.01 -12.37 -13.44
C SER A 35 8.24 -13.64 -13.05
N GLY A 36 7.56 -13.63 -11.90
CA GLY A 36 6.71 -14.73 -11.41
C GLY A 36 5.28 -14.73 -11.95
N LEU A 37 4.82 -13.63 -12.51
CA LEU A 37 3.50 -13.53 -13.10
C LEU A 37 3.49 -14.14 -14.51
N HIS A 38 3.11 -15.40 -14.62
CA HIS A 38 2.55 -15.93 -15.85
C HIS A 38 1.28 -15.15 -16.19
N ARG A 39 1.31 -14.50 -17.37
CA ARG A 39 0.27 -13.68 -17.99
C ARG A 39 -1.15 -14.07 -17.57
N SER A 40 -1.80 -13.24 -16.79
CA SER A 40 -3.25 -13.33 -16.57
C SER A 40 -3.98 -12.72 -17.77
N PRO A 41 -4.90 -13.43 -18.44
CA PRO A 41 -5.59 -12.91 -19.62
C PRO A 41 -6.84 -12.13 -19.23
N ARG A 42 -6.76 -11.10 -18.39
CA ARG A 42 -7.88 -10.19 -18.20
C ARG A 42 -7.76 -9.03 -19.16
N LYS A 43 -8.63 -9.03 -20.16
CA LYS A 43 -8.80 -7.94 -21.15
C LYS A 43 -9.81 -6.94 -20.58
N GLY A 44 -9.40 -5.72 -20.40
CA GLY A 44 -10.25 -4.61 -20.01
C GLY A 44 -10.40 -3.56 -21.12
N PHE A 45 -11.25 -2.54 -20.96
CA PHE A 45 -11.58 -1.56 -22.02
C PHE A 45 -10.66 -0.35 -21.99
N SER A 46 -9.60 -0.34 -22.78
CA SER A 46 -8.77 0.83 -23.04
C SER A 46 -8.80 1.21 -24.53
N VAL A 47 -8.53 2.48 -24.80
CA VAL A 47 -8.73 3.08 -26.11
C VAL A 47 -7.41 3.21 -26.90
N GLU A 48 -6.28 2.65 -26.44
CA GLU A 48 -5.07 2.58 -27.25
C GLU A 48 -5.06 1.33 -28.12
N PHE A 49 -4.80 1.55 -29.40
CA PHE A 49 -4.65 0.47 -30.38
C PHE A 49 -3.41 -0.37 -30.05
N ALA A 50 -3.61 -1.67 -29.77
CA ALA A 50 -2.52 -2.60 -29.46
C ALA A 50 -2.03 -3.33 -30.71
N GLU A 51 -2.93 -4.07 -31.36
CA GLU A 51 -2.57 -4.86 -32.54
C GLU A 51 -3.81 -5.22 -33.38
N PHE A 52 -3.57 -5.72 -34.58
CA PHE A 52 -4.60 -6.32 -35.41
C PHE A 52 -4.62 -7.84 -35.20
N ARG A 53 -5.79 -8.40 -34.92
CA ARG A 53 -6.03 -9.84 -34.86
C ARG A 53 -6.96 -10.26 -36.01
N PRO A 54 -6.76 -11.43 -36.63
CA PRO A 54 -7.73 -11.97 -37.57
C PRO A 54 -9.13 -12.05 -36.96
N TYR A 55 -10.14 -11.67 -37.74
CA TYR A 55 -11.54 -11.79 -37.34
C TYR A 55 -11.91 -13.25 -37.11
N GLN A 56 -12.67 -13.51 -36.07
CA GLN A 56 -13.29 -14.81 -35.79
C GLN A 56 -14.81 -14.66 -35.75
N PRO A 57 -15.58 -15.68 -36.24
CA PRO A 57 -17.03 -15.64 -36.13
C PRO A 57 -17.47 -15.43 -34.68
N GLY A 58 -18.28 -14.37 -34.46
CA GLY A 58 -18.72 -13.95 -33.12
C GLY A 58 -18.04 -12.66 -32.61
N ASP A 59 -17.00 -12.16 -33.29
CA ASP A 59 -16.43 -10.86 -32.99
C ASP A 59 -17.40 -9.71 -33.33
N ASP A 60 -17.41 -8.64 -32.50
CA ASP A 60 -18.23 -7.47 -32.78
C ASP A 60 -17.68 -6.68 -33.98
N LEU A 61 -18.50 -6.55 -35.01
CA LEU A 61 -18.17 -5.90 -36.28
C LEU A 61 -17.78 -4.43 -36.14
N ARG A 62 -18.08 -3.77 -35.01
CA ARG A 62 -17.66 -2.39 -34.70
C ARG A 62 -16.16 -2.24 -34.58
N TYR A 63 -15.45 -3.32 -34.24
CA TYR A 63 -13.98 -3.33 -34.09
C TYR A 63 -13.26 -3.81 -35.34
N VAL A 64 -13.97 -4.18 -36.41
CA VAL A 64 -13.36 -4.54 -37.68
C VAL A 64 -12.77 -3.31 -38.36
N ASP A 65 -11.52 -3.41 -38.82
CA ASP A 65 -10.92 -2.37 -39.65
C ASP A 65 -11.35 -2.51 -41.10
N TRP A 66 -12.42 -1.79 -41.44
CA TRP A 66 -13.00 -1.81 -42.78
C TRP A 66 -12.05 -1.29 -43.87
N LYS A 67 -11.03 -0.47 -43.52
CA LYS A 67 -10.03 0.02 -44.49
C LYS A 67 -9.05 -1.09 -44.89
N ILE A 68 -8.66 -1.92 -43.92
CA ILE A 68 -7.81 -3.08 -44.21
C ILE A 68 -8.61 -4.15 -44.92
N ALA A 69 -9.85 -4.43 -44.51
CA ALA A 69 -10.70 -5.37 -45.19
C ALA A 69 -10.92 -5.03 -46.68
N ALA A 70 -11.13 -3.75 -47.00
CA ALA A 70 -11.35 -3.29 -48.33
C ALA A 70 -10.08 -3.30 -49.21
N ARG A 71 -8.88 -3.25 -48.61
CA ARG A 71 -7.60 -3.16 -49.36
C ARG A 71 -6.88 -4.49 -49.49
N ALA A 72 -6.99 -5.36 -48.49
CA ALA A 72 -6.16 -6.56 -48.40
C ALA A 72 -6.98 -7.86 -48.39
N ASP A 73 -8.29 -7.78 -48.54
CA ASP A 73 -9.24 -8.91 -48.44
C ASP A 73 -9.02 -9.76 -47.19
N ARG A 74 -8.62 -9.08 -46.10
CA ARG A 74 -8.36 -9.67 -44.79
C ARG A 74 -9.22 -8.98 -43.73
N TRP A 75 -10.05 -9.74 -43.08
CA TRP A 75 -10.85 -9.24 -41.95
C TRP A 75 -10.00 -9.26 -40.70
N VAL A 76 -9.73 -8.08 -40.14
CA VAL A 76 -8.96 -7.90 -38.93
C VAL A 76 -9.76 -7.06 -37.94
N VAL A 77 -9.67 -7.43 -36.70
CA VAL A 77 -10.28 -6.74 -35.57
C VAL A 77 -9.19 -5.96 -34.84
N LYS A 78 -9.48 -4.68 -34.57
CA LYS A 78 -8.64 -3.86 -33.72
C LYS A 78 -8.72 -4.37 -32.30
N GLN A 79 -7.61 -4.79 -31.75
CA GLN A 79 -7.46 -5.00 -30.32
C GLN A 79 -6.94 -3.73 -29.68
N TYR A 80 -7.59 -3.35 -28.60
CA TYR A 80 -7.18 -2.20 -27.79
C TYR A 80 -6.63 -2.71 -26.47
N GLU A 81 -5.50 -2.15 -26.01
CA GLU A 81 -5.04 -2.34 -24.64
C GLU A 81 -5.82 -1.40 -23.72
N GLU A 82 -6.25 -1.91 -22.59
CA GLU A 82 -6.89 -1.08 -21.57
C GLU A 82 -5.84 -0.25 -20.86
N GLU A 83 -5.77 1.06 -21.15
CA GLU A 83 -5.18 1.98 -20.20
C GLU A 83 -6.10 2.05 -18.98
N THR A 84 -5.77 1.32 -17.93
CA THR A 84 -6.44 1.51 -16.66
C THR A 84 -6.06 2.89 -16.14
N ASN A 85 -6.97 3.86 -16.25
CA ASN A 85 -6.84 5.15 -15.56
C ASN A 85 -7.16 4.96 -14.07
N LEU A 86 -6.60 3.91 -13.45
CA LEU A 86 -6.80 3.63 -12.04
C LEU A 86 -6.20 4.75 -11.19
N ARG A 87 -6.95 5.17 -10.19
CA ARG A 87 -6.46 6.09 -9.17
C ARG A 87 -6.27 5.32 -7.88
N ALA A 88 -5.03 5.21 -7.45
CA ALA A 88 -4.68 4.53 -6.21
C ALA A 88 -4.22 5.54 -5.16
N THR A 89 -4.76 5.44 -3.96
CA THR A 89 -4.27 6.15 -2.78
C THR A 89 -3.72 5.13 -1.80
N LEU A 90 -2.41 5.16 -1.58
CA LEU A 90 -1.74 4.33 -0.60
C LEU A 90 -1.76 5.06 0.73
N ILE A 91 -2.28 4.42 1.77
CA ILE A 91 -2.38 4.96 3.12
C ILE A 91 -1.44 4.15 4.00
N LEU A 92 -0.40 4.78 4.52
CA LEU A 92 0.67 4.15 5.30
C LEU A 92 0.60 4.61 6.74
N ASP A 93 0.45 3.66 7.64
CA ASP A 93 0.61 3.84 9.08
C ASP A 93 2.10 4.03 9.41
N VAL A 94 2.40 5.09 10.15
CA VAL A 94 3.74 5.43 10.61
C VAL A 94 3.75 5.70 12.12
N SER A 95 2.81 5.06 12.83
CA SER A 95 2.72 5.09 14.30
C SER A 95 3.94 4.43 14.94
N ARG A 96 4.08 4.63 16.23
CA ARG A 96 5.23 4.12 16.99
C ARG A 96 5.29 2.60 17.03
N SER A 97 4.14 1.92 17.03
CA SER A 97 4.05 0.47 16.97
C SER A 97 4.69 -0.12 15.72
N MET A 98 4.64 0.61 14.60
CA MET A 98 5.26 0.20 13.34
C MET A 98 6.80 0.19 13.39
N ASP A 99 7.44 0.95 14.28
CA ASP A 99 8.91 0.96 14.44
C ASP A 99 9.42 -0.20 15.32
N TRP A 100 8.70 -1.30 15.34
CA TRP A 100 9.06 -2.48 16.11
C TRP A 100 9.54 -3.64 15.22
N ARG A 101 10.40 -4.49 15.78
CA ARG A 101 10.88 -5.74 15.19
C ARG A 101 11.18 -6.76 16.27
N GLY A 102 10.86 -8.02 16.02
CA GLY A 102 11.09 -9.15 16.94
C GLY A 102 12.46 -9.82 16.81
N ALA A 103 13.43 -9.21 16.11
CA ALA A 103 14.77 -9.74 15.92
C ALA A 103 15.79 -8.60 15.71
N PRO A 104 17.12 -8.86 15.86
CA PRO A 104 18.15 -7.87 15.57
C PRO A 104 18.07 -7.28 14.15
N ALA A 105 18.63 -6.07 13.98
CA ALA A 105 18.51 -5.30 12.73
C ALA A 105 19.16 -5.96 11.51
N ASP A 106 20.20 -6.73 11.71
CA ASP A 106 20.87 -7.52 10.67
C ASP A 106 20.07 -8.73 10.19
N VAL A 107 19.06 -9.13 10.97
CA VAL A 107 18.21 -10.29 10.69
C VAL A 107 16.84 -9.86 10.11
N ARG A 108 16.29 -8.73 10.58
CA ARG A 108 14.92 -8.32 10.23
C ARG A 108 14.75 -6.81 10.19
N LEU A 109 13.94 -6.36 9.23
CA LEU A 109 13.46 -4.98 9.15
C LEU A 109 12.44 -4.69 10.26
N THR A 110 12.25 -3.42 10.62
CA THR A 110 11.06 -3.00 11.36
C THR A 110 9.81 -3.16 10.50
N LYS A 111 8.62 -3.28 11.10
CA LYS A 111 7.34 -3.28 10.37
C LYS A 111 7.23 -2.05 9.48
N GLN A 112 7.63 -0.87 9.99
CA GLN A 112 7.65 0.37 9.22
C GLN A 112 8.53 0.28 7.97
N SER A 113 9.79 -0.14 8.12
CA SER A 113 10.71 -0.26 6.97
C SER A 113 10.22 -1.26 5.94
N TYR A 114 9.59 -2.36 6.37
CA TYR A 114 8.95 -3.32 5.48
C TYR A 114 7.75 -2.71 4.75
N ALA A 115 6.88 -2.02 5.48
CA ALA A 115 5.69 -1.36 4.93
C ALA A 115 6.06 -0.25 3.94
N GLU A 116 7.10 0.54 4.22
CA GLU A 116 7.63 1.56 3.30
C GLU A 116 8.12 0.94 1.99
N GLN A 117 8.88 -0.17 2.05
CA GLN A 117 9.32 -0.89 0.85
C GLN A 117 8.15 -1.49 0.06
N LEU A 118 7.15 -2.04 0.75
CA LEU A 118 5.94 -2.58 0.12
C LEU A 118 5.15 -1.48 -0.59
N VAL A 119 4.92 -0.35 0.08
CA VAL A 119 4.23 0.82 -0.49
C VAL A 119 5.02 1.38 -1.67
N ALA A 120 6.34 1.46 -1.57
CA ALA A 120 7.20 1.90 -2.67
C ALA A 120 7.10 0.96 -3.88
N ALA A 121 7.11 -0.36 -3.66
CA ALA A 121 6.96 -1.35 -4.73
C ALA A 121 5.59 -1.25 -5.41
N LEU A 122 4.51 -1.15 -4.64
CA LEU A 122 3.16 -0.94 -5.17
C LEU A 122 3.05 0.36 -5.97
N ALA A 123 3.58 1.47 -5.42
CA ALA A 123 3.59 2.75 -6.10
C ALA A 123 4.35 2.69 -7.43
N LEU A 124 5.52 2.05 -7.44
CA LEU A 124 6.32 1.90 -8.65
C LEU A 124 5.62 1.02 -9.69
N LEU A 125 5.01 -0.09 -9.26
CA LEU A 125 4.25 -0.99 -10.15
C LEU A 125 3.11 -0.24 -10.83
N LEU A 126 2.27 0.44 -10.04
CA LEU A 126 1.12 1.21 -10.56
C LEU A 126 1.55 2.35 -11.47
N LEU A 127 2.61 3.09 -11.11
CA LEU A 127 3.15 4.15 -11.98
C LEU A 127 3.73 3.61 -13.30
N ARG A 128 4.31 2.40 -13.31
CA ARG A 128 4.74 1.72 -14.55
C ARG A 128 3.55 1.36 -15.44
N GLN A 129 2.38 1.08 -14.83
CA GLN A 129 1.12 0.83 -15.52
C GLN A 129 0.41 2.12 -15.94
N ARG A 130 1.06 3.29 -15.77
CA ARG A 130 0.51 4.63 -16.04
C ARG A 130 -0.67 5.01 -15.15
N ASP A 131 -0.89 4.31 -14.05
CA ASP A 131 -1.91 4.63 -13.06
C ASP A 131 -1.55 5.86 -12.23
N ALA A 132 -2.59 6.56 -11.72
CA ALA A 132 -2.39 7.71 -10.86
C ALA A 132 -2.22 7.26 -9.41
N VAL A 133 -1.04 7.48 -8.81
CA VAL A 133 -0.71 7.07 -7.45
C VAL A 133 -0.54 8.26 -6.53
N GLY A 134 -1.19 8.20 -5.36
CA GLY A 134 -1.03 9.12 -4.23
C GLY A 134 -0.58 8.38 -2.97
N LEU A 135 -0.14 9.14 -1.97
CA LEU A 135 0.30 8.64 -0.68
C LEU A 135 -0.27 9.51 0.45
N ILE A 136 -0.78 8.86 1.48
CA ILE A 136 -1.11 9.49 2.76
C ILE A 136 -0.32 8.74 3.83
N ARG A 137 0.46 9.47 4.64
CA ARG A 137 1.12 8.92 5.84
C ARG A 137 0.42 9.48 7.06
N PHE A 138 0.17 8.64 8.03
CA PHE A 138 -0.54 9.01 9.24
C PHE A 138 0.03 8.31 10.48
N ASP A 139 -0.19 8.93 11.62
CA ASP A 139 -0.11 8.35 12.96
C ASP A 139 -1.40 8.71 13.73
N ASP A 140 -1.37 9.64 14.68
CA ASP A 140 -2.56 10.23 15.32
C ASP A 140 -3.28 11.25 14.41
N ALA A 141 -2.66 11.65 13.30
CA ALA A 141 -3.19 12.55 12.28
C ALA A 141 -2.53 12.30 10.93
N VAL A 142 -3.07 12.90 9.87
CA VAL A 142 -2.39 12.90 8.56
C VAL A 142 -1.13 13.76 8.64
N ARG A 143 0.04 13.13 8.42
CA ARG A 143 1.35 13.79 8.41
C ARG A 143 1.75 14.27 7.03
N THR A 144 1.49 13.46 6.03
CA THR A 144 1.85 13.75 4.64
C THR A 144 0.71 13.34 3.74
N SER A 145 0.35 14.20 2.78
CA SER A 145 -0.65 13.89 1.76
C SER A 145 -0.16 14.31 0.38
N ILE A 146 -0.01 13.33 -0.49
CA ILE A 146 0.38 13.50 -1.89
C ILE A 146 -0.78 13.01 -2.75
N PRO A 147 -1.47 13.89 -3.47
CA PRO A 147 -2.62 13.49 -4.29
C PRO A 147 -2.20 12.60 -5.46
N PRO A 148 -3.08 11.65 -5.90
CA PRO A 148 -2.81 10.75 -7.00
C PRO A 148 -2.52 11.46 -8.33
N ARG A 149 -1.41 11.12 -8.97
CA ARG A 149 -1.00 11.61 -10.30
C ARG A 149 -0.25 10.51 -11.07
N ALA A 150 -0.47 10.44 -12.39
CA ALA A 150 0.18 9.49 -13.31
C ALA A 150 1.40 10.12 -14.03
N ARG A 151 2.24 10.89 -13.32
CA ARG A 151 3.41 11.56 -13.92
C ARG A 151 4.70 10.91 -13.46
N THR A 152 5.70 10.84 -14.32
CA THR A 152 7.04 10.28 -14.01
C THR A 152 7.70 10.95 -12.80
N THR A 153 7.46 12.26 -12.59
CA THR A 153 7.96 12.99 -11.43
C THR A 153 7.30 12.60 -10.12
N GLN A 154 6.14 11.90 -10.17
CA GLN A 154 5.41 11.48 -8.98
C GLN A 154 6.23 10.50 -8.14
N TRP A 155 6.97 9.59 -8.78
CA TRP A 155 7.82 8.62 -8.08
C TRP A 155 8.77 9.29 -7.08
N ARG A 156 9.49 10.33 -7.54
CA ARG A 156 10.44 11.04 -6.66
C ARG A 156 9.76 11.66 -5.44
N ARG A 157 8.55 12.19 -5.60
CA ARG A 157 7.77 12.76 -4.49
C ARG A 157 7.33 11.69 -3.49
N LEU A 158 6.85 10.56 -3.99
CA LEU A 158 6.43 9.44 -3.15
C LEU A 158 7.63 8.84 -2.41
N ALA A 159 8.73 8.58 -3.11
CA ALA A 159 9.94 8.03 -2.52
C ALA A 159 10.53 8.96 -1.44
N ALA A 160 10.58 10.27 -1.69
CA ALA A 160 11.03 11.25 -0.69
C ALA A 160 10.15 11.21 0.56
N ALA A 161 8.82 11.18 0.39
CA ALA A 161 7.89 11.11 1.52
C ALA A 161 8.02 9.80 2.30
N LEU A 162 8.30 8.67 1.64
CA LEU A 162 8.50 7.37 2.31
C LEU A 162 9.79 7.31 3.14
N THR A 163 10.80 8.14 2.81
CA THR A 163 12.05 8.20 3.57
C THR A 163 12.04 9.25 4.70
N GLU A 164 10.96 10.04 4.82
CA GLU A 164 10.82 10.99 5.92
C GLU A 164 10.67 10.22 7.25
N ARG A 165 11.45 10.62 8.25
CA ARG A 165 11.31 10.06 9.60
C ARG A 165 9.96 10.45 10.19
N SER A 166 9.24 9.47 10.71
CA SER A 166 8.01 9.71 11.45
C SER A 166 8.32 10.00 12.91
N GLY A 167 7.54 10.88 13.52
CA GLY A 167 7.68 11.23 14.94
C GLY A 167 7.22 10.13 15.90
N GLY A 168 6.66 9.03 15.38
CA GLY A 168 6.24 7.86 16.17
C GLY A 168 5.26 8.22 17.30
N ARG A 169 4.12 8.80 16.98
CA ARG A 169 3.01 9.02 17.95
C ARG A 169 2.06 7.83 17.96
N ALA A 170 1.23 7.75 18.99
CA ALA A 170 0.14 6.77 19.05
C ALA A 170 -0.75 6.87 17.81
N SER A 171 -1.28 5.74 17.33
CA SER A 171 -2.15 5.72 16.17
C SER A 171 -3.59 6.05 16.54
N ASP A 172 -4.22 7.00 15.85
CA ASP A 172 -5.67 7.16 15.79
C ASP A 172 -6.15 6.84 14.38
N LEU A 173 -6.21 5.55 14.08
CA LEU A 173 -6.59 5.07 12.75
C LEU A 173 -7.96 5.59 12.32
N ALA A 174 -8.93 5.65 13.23
CA ALA A 174 -10.29 6.12 12.92
C ALA A 174 -10.28 7.60 12.50
N ALA A 175 -9.60 8.47 13.27
CA ALA A 175 -9.47 9.87 12.92
C ALA A 175 -8.65 10.09 11.63
N ALA A 176 -7.55 9.35 11.46
CA ALA A 176 -6.72 9.43 10.28
C ALA A 176 -7.45 8.99 9.01
N LEU A 177 -8.21 7.90 9.05
CA LEU A 177 -9.04 7.44 7.93
C LEU A 177 -10.18 8.42 7.62
N GLY A 178 -10.80 9.03 8.65
CA GLY A 178 -11.77 10.09 8.47
C GLY A 178 -11.17 11.33 7.78
N GLN A 179 -9.91 11.67 8.07
CA GLN A 179 -9.18 12.72 7.35
C GLN A 179 -8.83 12.28 5.92
N ALA A 180 -8.35 11.04 5.74
CA ALA A 180 -8.02 10.49 4.43
C ALA A 180 -9.23 10.46 3.50
N ALA A 181 -10.40 10.06 4.00
CA ALA A 181 -11.64 10.04 3.24
C ALA A 181 -12.00 11.42 2.66
N ARG A 182 -11.73 12.51 3.40
CA ARG A 182 -11.93 13.88 2.91
C ARG A 182 -10.92 14.29 1.84
N LEU A 183 -9.73 13.70 1.82
CA LEU A 183 -8.69 13.99 0.85
C LEU A 183 -8.85 13.20 -0.45
N VAL A 184 -9.51 12.03 -0.39
CA VAL A 184 -9.75 11.16 -1.55
C VAL A 184 -11.09 11.53 -2.18
N THR A 185 -11.08 12.48 -3.09
CA THR A 185 -12.29 13.06 -3.69
C THR A 185 -12.82 12.31 -4.91
N ARG A 186 -12.00 11.47 -5.55
CA ARG A 186 -12.38 10.72 -6.75
C ARG A 186 -12.30 9.22 -6.49
N ARG A 187 -13.31 8.48 -6.95
CA ARG A 187 -13.36 7.02 -6.83
C ARG A 187 -12.07 6.37 -7.35
N GLY A 188 -11.64 5.32 -6.67
CA GLY A 188 -10.43 4.59 -7.00
C GLY A 188 -10.07 3.57 -5.92
N MET A 189 -8.92 2.97 -6.06
CA MET A 189 -8.37 2.02 -5.10
C MET A 189 -7.76 2.75 -3.90
N VAL A 190 -8.04 2.27 -2.71
CA VAL A 190 -7.41 2.70 -1.46
C VAL A 190 -6.73 1.49 -0.84
N VAL A 191 -5.43 1.57 -0.63
CA VAL A 191 -4.66 0.51 0.03
C VAL A 191 -4.17 1.04 1.37
N LEU A 192 -4.70 0.48 2.46
CA LEU A 192 -4.25 0.74 3.82
C LEU A 192 -3.16 -0.28 4.19
N VAL A 193 -2.02 0.21 4.69
CA VAL A 193 -0.91 -0.60 5.21
C VAL A 193 -0.68 -0.21 6.66
N SER A 194 -0.97 -1.11 7.60
CA SER A 194 -0.93 -0.88 9.04
C SER A 194 -0.74 -2.20 9.78
N ASP A 195 -0.28 -2.16 11.03
CA ASP A 195 -0.30 -3.31 11.93
C ASP A 195 -1.66 -3.50 12.63
N LEU A 196 -2.61 -2.57 12.38
CA LEU A 196 -3.99 -2.64 12.89
C LEU A 196 -4.08 -2.79 14.43
N LEU A 197 -3.09 -2.28 15.16
CA LEU A 197 -3.11 -2.27 16.65
C LEU A 197 -4.04 -1.17 17.18
N VAL A 198 -5.31 -1.24 16.77
CA VAL A 198 -6.37 -0.31 17.14
C VAL A 198 -7.67 -1.09 17.34
N ASP A 199 -8.61 -0.48 18.06
CA ASP A 199 -9.94 -1.04 18.24
C ASP A 199 -10.65 -1.20 16.90
N VAL A 200 -11.06 -2.44 16.59
CA VAL A 200 -11.75 -2.83 15.36
C VAL A 200 -13.03 -2.00 15.22
N ASP A 201 -13.84 -1.88 16.27
CA ASP A 201 -15.13 -1.18 16.23
C ASP A 201 -14.95 0.33 15.96
N ALA A 202 -13.84 0.91 16.37
CA ALA A 202 -13.52 2.31 16.08
C ALA A 202 -13.06 2.54 14.64
N ALA A 203 -12.31 1.60 14.05
CA ALA A 203 -11.72 1.75 12.73
C ALA A 203 -12.64 1.34 11.58
N ILE A 204 -13.45 0.29 11.76
CA ILE A 204 -14.34 -0.26 10.72
C ILE A 204 -15.31 0.76 10.13
N PRO A 205 -15.97 1.65 10.90
CA PRO A 205 -16.86 2.66 10.32
C PRO A 205 -16.16 3.55 9.27
N ALA A 206 -14.90 3.91 9.49
CA ALA A 206 -14.13 4.72 8.55
C ALA A 206 -13.81 3.96 7.25
N LEU A 207 -13.43 2.68 7.33
CA LEU A 207 -13.20 1.82 6.15
C LEU A 207 -14.49 1.58 5.37
N ARG A 208 -15.60 1.31 6.06
CA ARG A 208 -16.92 1.19 5.43
C ARG A 208 -17.37 2.49 4.77
N GLY A 209 -17.04 3.64 5.38
CA GLY A 209 -17.28 4.95 4.80
C GLY A 209 -16.55 5.14 3.46
N LEU A 210 -15.29 4.73 3.36
CA LEU A 210 -14.54 4.74 2.10
C LEU A 210 -15.19 3.83 1.04
N ARG A 211 -15.60 2.61 1.41
CA ARG A 211 -16.30 1.70 0.50
C ARG A 211 -17.65 2.27 0.06
N ALA A 212 -18.42 2.85 0.98
CA ALA A 212 -19.70 3.50 0.66
C ALA A 212 -19.53 4.71 -0.27
N ALA A 213 -18.39 5.41 -0.20
CA ALA A 213 -18.01 6.45 -1.15
C ALA A 213 -17.62 5.90 -2.53
N GLY A 214 -17.60 4.57 -2.71
CA GLY A 214 -17.32 3.89 -3.97
C GLY A 214 -15.84 3.63 -4.22
N HIS A 215 -15.02 3.62 -3.17
CA HIS A 215 -13.62 3.19 -3.27
C HIS A 215 -13.51 1.67 -3.16
N ASP A 216 -12.58 1.08 -3.89
CA ASP A 216 -12.12 -0.30 -3.69
C ASP A 216 -11.05 -0.27 -2.58
N VAL A 217 -11.38 -0.81 -1.41
CA VAL A 217 -10.55 -0.74 -0.22
C VAL A 217 -9.87 -2.08 0.02
N THR A 218 -8.55 -2.07 0.02
CA THR A 218 -7.69 -3.20 0.37
C THR A 218 -6.91 -2.87 1.63
N VAL A 219 -6.87 -3.80 2.58
CA VAL A 219 -6.10 -3.66 3.82
C VAL A 219 -4.95 -4.67 3.81
N LEU A 220 -3.74 -4.20 3.99
CA LEU A 220 -2.54 -5.01 4.13
C LEU A 220 -2.10 -4.96 5.59
N HIS A 221 -2.41 -6.02 6.31
CA HIS A 221 -2.06 -6.17 7.72
C HIS A 221 -0.59 -6.60 7.85
N VAL A 222 0.24 -5.74 8.42
CA VAL A 222 1.68 -5.97 8.62
C VAL A 222 1.93 -6.43 10.04
N MET A 223 2.42 -7.66 10.20
CA MET A 223 2.81 -8.23 11.50
C MET A 223 4.23 -8.77 11.45
N ASP A 224 4.97 -8.58 12.52
CA ASP A 224 6.22 -9.29 12.70
C ASP A 224 5.92 -10.76 13.08
N PRO A 225 6.69 -11.76 12.58
CA PRO A 225 6.50 -13.15 12.98
C PRO A 225 6.54 -13.40 14.49
N ALA A 226 7.26 -12.58 15.28
CA ALA A 226 7.29 -12.67 16.72
C ALA A 226 6.01 -12.13 17.40
N GLU A 227 5.28 -11.25 16.75
CA GLU A 227 3.93 -10.83 17.15
C GLU A 227 2.87 -11.86 16.74
N HIS A 228 2.99 -12.43 15.55
CA HIS A 228 2.04 -13.43 15.07
C HIS A 228 2.08 -14.73 15.87
N ARG A 229 3.28 -15.14 16.33
CA ARG A 229 3.51 -16.30 17.18
C ARG A 229 4.44 -15.88 18.29
N PHE A 230 3.91 -15.73 19.50
CA PHE A 230 4.71 -15.31 20.63
C PHE A 230 5.98 -16.14 20.76
N SER A 231 7.12 -15.58 20.34
CA SER A 231 8.41 -16.28 20.29
C SER A 231 9.47 -15.68 21.19
N LEU A 232 9.10 -14.75 22.07
CA LEU A 232 10.06 -14.09 22.95
C LEU A 232 10.45 -15.04 24.11
N PRO A 233 11.75 -15.22 24.39
CA PRO A 233 12.21 -16.18 25.38
C PRO A 233 12.20 -15.58 26.80
N GLY A 234 11.92 -16.43 27.79
CA GLY A 234 12.22 -16.21 29.19
C GLY A 234 11.29 -15.24 29.91
N GLU A 235 11.73 -14.83 31.09
CA GLU A 235 11.13 -13.75 31.84
C GLU A 235 11.59 -12.43 31.24
N ALA A 236 10.63 -11.57 30.91
CA ALA A 236 10.89 -10.27 30.31
C ALA A 236 9.88 -9.22 30.82
N GLN A 237 10.28 -7.98 30.74
CA GLN A 237 9.38 -6.86 30.92
C GLN A 237 8.88 -6.44 29.53
N TYR A 238 7.57 -6.55 29.33
CA TYR A 238 6.91 -6.16 28.09
C TYR A 238 6.41 -4.73 28.24
N GLU A 239 6.89 -3.85 27.40
CA GLU A 239 6.50 -2.44 27.40
C GLU A 239 5.66 -2.16 26.15
N ASP A 240 4.49 -1.57 26.37
CA ASP A 240 3.66 -1.06 25.32
C ASP A 240 4.33 0.17 24.69
N SER A 241 4.59 0.10 23.40
CA SER A 241 5.30 1.15 22.65
C SER A 241 4.56 2.49 22.63
N GLU A 242 3.24 2.49 22.81
CA GLU A 242 2.39 3.67 22.71
C GLU A 242 2.10 4.30 24.09
N THR A 243 1.81 3.47 25.09
CA THR A 243 1.43 3.94 26.44
C THR A 243 2.55 3.90 27.46
N ALA A 244 3.69 3.28 27.12
CA ALA A 244 4.81 2.99 28.02
C ALA A 244 4.40 2.16 29.27
N LEU A 245 3.25 1.49 29.22
CA LEU A 245 2.83 0.55 30.24
C LEU A 245 3.73 -0.68 30.20
N ALA A 246 4.36 -1.02 31.32
CA ALA A 246 5.26 -2.14 31.41
C ALA A 246 4.67 -3.26 32.28
N VAL A 247 4.63 -4.48 31.75
CA VAL A 247 4.11 -5.66 32.44
C VAL A 247 5.20 -6.74 32.49
N PRO A 248 5.63 -7.16 33.68
CA PRO A 248 6.51 -8.30 33.80
C PRO A 248 5.73 -9.59 33.54
N ALA A 249 6.23 -10.44 32.68
CA ALA A 249 5.60 -11.73 32.41
C ALA A 249 6.63 -12.80 32.01
N ALA A 250 6.35 -14.06 32.42
CA ALA A 250 7.08 -15.21 31.92
C ALA A 250 6.48 -15.66 30.58
N GLY A 251 7.30 -15.68 29.53
CA GLY A 251 6.83 -15.96 28.16
C GLY A 251 6.07 -17.27 28.00
N ALA A 252 6.40 -18.28 28.81
CA ALA A 252 5.70 -19.57 28.78
C ALA A 252 4.24 -19.45 29.25
N ASP A 253 3.98 -18.63 30.28
CA ASP A 253 2.66 -18.52 30.92
C ASP A 253 1.68 -17.68 30.06
N VAL A 254 2.19 -16.70 29.34
CA VAL A 254 1.36 -15.81 28.53
C VAL A 254 1.16 -16.28 27.10
N ARG A 255 2.02 -17.14 26.58
CA ARG A 255 2.03 -17.58 25.16
C ARG A 255 0.66 -18.04 24.67
N ALA A 256 0.05 -19.00 25.40
CA ALA A 256 -1.22 -19.58 24.95
C ALA A 256 -2.39 -18.60 25.00
N ALA A 257 -2.36 -17.64 25.93
CA ALA A 257 -3.36 -16.57 26.00
C ALA A 257 -3.12 -15.55 24.87
N TYR A 258 -1.89 -15.14 24.66
CA TYR A 258 -1.49 -14.21 23.61
C TYR A 258 -1.87 -14.76 22.21
N ASP A 259 -1.47 -16.00 21.87
CA ASP A 259 -1.76 -16.60 20.57
C ASP A 259 -3.27 -16.68 20.29
N ARG A 260 -4.08 -16.96 21.33
CA ARG A 260 -5.54 -16.93 21.19
C ARG A 260 -6.06 -15.51 20.93
N THR A 261 -5.56 -14.51 21.67
CA THR A 261 -5.98 -13.12 21.50
C THR A 261 -5.63 -12.62 20.10
N VAL A 262 -4.41 -12.85 19.63
CA VAL A 262 -3.98 -12.48 18.27
C VAL A 262 -4.84 -13.16 17.22
N ALA A 263 -5.12 -14.46 17.35
CA ALA A 263 -5.98 -15.18 16.43
C ALA A 263 -7.41 -14.61 16.39
N THR A 264 -7.95 -14.24 17.57
CA THR A 264 -9.27 -13.61 17.68
C THR A 264 -9.30 -12.26 16.97
N VAL A 265 -8.35 -11.37 17.25
CA VAL A 265 -8.27 -10.04 16.62
C VAL A 265 -8.12 -10.15 15.10
N ILE A 266 -7.29 -11.06 14.61
CA ILE A 266 -7.15 -11.30 13.16
C ILE A 266 -8.48 -11.78 12.55
N ALA A 267 -9.20 -12.66 13.24
CA ALA A 267 -10.52 -13.13 12.79
C ALA A 267 -11.55 -11.98 12.77
N GLU A 268 -11.62 -11.17 13.83
CA GLU A 268 -12.49 -9.99 13.90
C GLU A 268 -12.25 -9.02 12.74
N TRP A 269 -10.98 -8.71 12.44
CA TRP A 269 -10.63 -7.89 11.29
C TRP A 269 -11.08 -8.52 9.97
N ARG A 270 -10.89 -9.82 9.78
CA ARG A 270 -11.31 -10.53 8.56
C ARG A 270 -12.82 -10.54 8.36
N ASP A 271 -13.56 -10.70 9.46
CA ASP A 271 -15.02 -10.76 9.41
C ASP A 271 -15.65 -9.36 9.22
N ALA A 272 -14.92 -8.31 9.64
CA ALA A 272 -15.39 -6.93 9.56
C ALA A 272 -15.14 -6.28 8.19
N LEU A 273 -14.11 -6.74 7.44
CA LEU A 273 -13.68 -6.23 6.14
C LEU A 273 -14.38 -6.93 4.96
#